data_e47364003865419829ea55afc882a80e
#
_entry.id   e47364003865419829ea55afc882a80e
#
_cell.length_a   1.000
_cell.length_b   1.000
_cell.length_c   1.000
_cell.angle_alpha   90.00
_cell.angle_beta   90.00
_cell.angle_gamma   90.00
#
_symmetry.space_group_name_H-M   'P 1'
#
loop_
_entity.id
_entity.type
_entity.pdbx_description
1 polymer ?
#
loop_
_entity_poly.entity_id
_entity_poly.type
_entity_poly.pdbx_seq_one_letter_code
_entity_poly.pdbx_strand_id
1 'polypeptide(L)'
;MDLNGKTVIVTGAARGIGLGIAQAFGREGANIVLADLGSLHSGEWSYELSSTRQFEVAVESVVEQGGKAIAIEVDVSKRDSVHHLIAQTQESFGSLDIVVNNAGVVKAGEFASYDEKSWDQTFAVNVKGTFLVSQAAVTAMLENEGGAIINISSIAGKRGYPHMSAYCASKFAIIGLTQSMAQELASSGIRVNAICPGVLSTAIWDYLSFSDRVQSLVKDELGAEAFEAYIKKNVPLGREQSAEDISQAALYLAGAENVTGIALTVAGGQVMD
;
A
#
# COMPACT_ATOMS: atom_id res chain seq x y z
N MET A 1 9.47 18.65 5.97
CA MET A 1 10.69 17.81 5.88
C MET A 1 11.27 17.99 4.50
N ASP A 2 12.57 18.20 4.40
CA ASP A 2 13.23 18.12 3.09
C ASP A 2 13.39 16.63 2.76
N LEU A 3 12.84 16.20 1.63
CA LEU A 3 12.91 14.81 1.17
C LEU A 3 14.09 14.56 0.22
N ASN A 4 14.80 15.63 -0.16
CA ASN A 4 15.94 15.53 -1.07
C ASN A 4 17.02 14.60 -0.50
N GLY A 5 17.37 13.57 -1.25
CA GLY A 5 18.34 12.56 -0.85
C GLY A 5 17.85 11.54 0.20
N LYS A 6 16.64 11.66 0.72
CA LYS A 6 16.05 10.65 1.60
C LYS A 6 15.75 9.36 0.84
N THR A 7 15.99 8.21 1.46
CA THR A 7 15.75 6.91 0.84
C THR A 7 14.41 6.36 1.25
N VAL A 8 13.57 6.05 0.26
CA VAL A 8 12.18 5.61 0.41
C VAL A 8 11.96 4.25 -0.24
N ILE A 9 11.54 3.27 0.53
CA ILE A 9 11.02 2.01 -0.01
C ILE A 9 9.51 2.12 -0.17
N VAL A 10 8.99 1.76 -1.36
CA VAL A 10 7.56 1.60 -1.60
C VAL A 10 7.30 0.17 -2.06
N THR A 11 6.53 -0.60 -1.29
CA THR A 11 6.15 -1.97 -1.67
C THR A 11 4.88 -1.98 -2.53
N GLY A 12 4.78 -2.92 -3.49
CA GLY A 12 3.69 -2.93 -4.46
C GLY A 12 3.77 -1.71 -5.40
N ALA A 13 4.99 -1.32 -5.81
CA ALA A 13 5.26 -0.04 -6.47
C ALA A 13 5.24 -0.10 -8.00
N ALA A 14 5.06 -1.25 -8.62
CA ALA A 14 5.08 -1.39 -10.08
C ALA A 14 3.87 -0.72 -10.76
N ARG A 15 2.79 -0.40 -10.02
CA ARG A 15 1.57 0.21 -10.56
C ARG A 15 0.68 0.86 -9.47
N GLY A 16 -0.39 1.52 -9.93
CA GLY A 16 -1.48 2.01 -9.08
C GLY A 16 -1.02 2.99 -8.00
N ILE A 17 -1.52 2.80 -6.77
CA ILE A 17 -1.22 3.67 -5.63
C ILE A 17 0.27 3.68 -5.32
N GLY A 18 0.92 2.51 -5.29
CA GLY A 18 2.35 2.41 -4.98
C GLY A 18 3.22 3.17 -5.97
N LEU A 19 2.96 3.06 -7.27
CA LEU A 19 3.66 3.82 -8.29
C LEU A 19 3.43 5.33 -8.15
N GLY A 20 2.19 5.76 -7.92
CA GLY A 20 1.89 7.18 -7.70
C GLY A 20 2.63 7.76 -6.49
N ILE A 21 2.71 7.00 -5.40
CA ILE A 21 3.50 7.37 -4.21
C ILE A 21 4.99 7.46 -4.56
N ALA A 22 5.55 6.44 -5.24
CA ALA A 22 6.96 6.42 -5.65
C ALA A 22 7.32 7.65 -6.52
N GLN A 23 6.47 7.98 -7.49
CA GLN A 23 6.61 9.16 -8.33
C GLN A 23 6.55 10.47 -7.54
N ALA A 24 5.62 10.57 -6.58
CA ALA A 24 5.48 11.77 -5.76
C ALA A 24 6.71 12.03 -4.89
N PHE A 25 7.22 11.00 -4.23
CA PHE A 25 8.48 11.11 -3.47
C PHE A 25 9.69 11.40 -4.37
N GLY A 26 9.71 10.81 -5.58
CA GLY A 26 10.77 11.08 -6.57
C GLY A 26 10.79 12.55 -7.00
N ARG A 27 9.62 13.18 -7.24
CA ARG A 27 9.50 14.62 -7.54
C ARG A 27 10.06 15.51 -6.43
N GLU A 28 9.99 15.07 -5.19
CA GLU A 28 10.57 15.77 -4.03
C GLU A 28 12.08 15.49 -3.84
N GLY A 29 12.74 14.81 -4.79
CA GLY A 29 14.18 14.54 -4.78
C GLY A 29 14.61 13.34 -3.94
N ALA A 30 13.70 12.49 -3.51
CA ALA A 30 14.03 11.28 -2.78
C ALA A 30 14.67 10.19 -3.68
N ASN A 31 15.49 9.33 -3.08
CA ASN A 31 15.97 8.09 -3.67
C ASN A 31 14.88 7.01 -3.49
N ILE A 32 14.39 6.42 -4.57
CA ILE A 32 13.24 5.52 -4.53
C ILE A 32 13.66 4.08 -4.76
N VAL A 33 13.26 3.20 -3.87
CA VAL A 33 13.28 1.75 -4.08
C VAL A 33 11.86 1.31 -4.39
N LEU A 34 11.60 1.01 -5.67
CA LEU A 34 10.38 0.35 -6.07
C LEU A 34 10.53 -1.14 -5.74
N ALA A 35 9.70 -1.63 -4.84
CA ALA A 35 9.72 -3.01 -4.39
C ALA A 35 8.42 -3.70 -4.80
N ASP A 36 8.47 -4.75 -5.59
CA ASP A 36 7.29 -5.49 -6.06
C ASP A 36 7.64 -6.96 -6.32
N LEU A 37 6.63 -7.77 -6.55
CA LEU A 37 6.81 -9.22 -6.74
C LEU A 37 7.55 -9.56 -8.05
N GLY A 38 7.33 -8.80 -9.12
CA GLY A 38 8.03 -8.98 -10.40
C GLY A 38 7.93 -10.39 -10.96
N SER A 39 9.09 -10.99 -11.24
CA SER A 39 9.19 -12.37 -11.75
C SER A 39 8.97 -13.46 -10.68
N LEU A 40 8.95 -13.11 -9.39
CA LEU A 40 8.69 -14.05 -8.29
C LEU A 40 7.22 -14.51 -8.23
N HIS A 41 6.40 -14.04 -9.16
CA HIS A 41 4.98 -14.37 -9.24
C HIS A 41 4.73 -15.86 -9.52
N SER A 42 3.96 -16.52 -8.66
CA SER A 42 3.65 -17.96 -8.76
C SER A 42 2.33 -18.30 -9.49
N GLY A 43 1.65 -17.34 -10.10
CA GLY A 43 0.45 -17.57 -10.94
C GLY A 43 -0.84 -17.96 -10.21
N GLU A 44 -0.90 -17.90 -8.89
CA GLU A 44 -2.05 -18.39 -8.10
C GLU A 44 -3.16 -17.34 -7.83
N TRP A 45 -3.05 -16.11 -8.35
CA TRP A 45 -4.02 -15.04 -8.12
C TRP A 45 -5.06 -14.94 -9.23
N SER A 46 -6.28 -14.55 -8.86
CA SER A 46 -7.41 -14.40 -9.79
C SER A 46 -7.31 -13.15 -10.68
N TYR A 47 -6.28 -12.33 -10.51
CA TYR A 47 -5.97 -11.18 -11.34
C TYR A 47 -4.44 -11.07 -11.52
N GLU A 48 -4.04 -10.43 -12.61
CA GLU A 48 -2.62 -10.25 -12.91
C GLU A 48 -1.91 -9.42 -11.84
N LEU A 49 -0.80 -9.92 -11.32
CA LEU A 49 0.14 -9.16 -10.54
C LEU A 49 1.12 -8.43 -11.48
N SER A 50 2.01 -7.61 -10.93
CA SER A 50 2.97 -6.84 -11.72
C SER A 50 3.92 -7.74 -12.51
N SER A 51 4.21 -7.37 -13.75
CA SER A 51 5.22 -8.01 -14.58
C SER A 51 6.57 -7.30 -14.48
N THR A 52 7.67 -7.98 -14.82
CA THR A 52 9.01 -7.38 -14.89
C THR A 52 9.04 -6.14 -15.79
N ARG A 53 8.34 -6.17 -16.94
CA ARG A 53 8.27 -5.02 -17.84
C ARG A 53 7.55 -3.81 -17.21
N GLN A 54 6.45 -4.05 -16.48
CA GLN A 54 5.76 -2.95 -15.75
C GLN A 54 6.69 -2.35 -14.70
N PHE A 55 7.52 -3.16 -14.10
CA PHE A 55 8.49 -2.73 -13.10
C PHE A 55 9.58 -1.84 -13.70
N GLU A 56 10.13 -2.19 -14.89
CA GLU A 56 11.09 -1.38 -15.62
C GLU A 56 10.50 -0.01 -16.00
N VAL A 57 9.29 0.00 -16.58
CA VAL A 57 8.56 1.23 -16.93
C VAL A 57 8.29 2.10 -15.70
N ALA A 58 7.99 1.49 -14.55
CA ALA A 58 7.78 2.20 -13.30
C ALA A 58 9.04 2.94 -12.83
N VAL A 59 10.21 2.30 -12.91
CA VAL A 59 11.51 2.94 -12.61
C VAL A 59 11.77 4.12 -13.55
N GLU A 60 11.64 3.90 -14.86
CA GLU A 60 11.83 4.95 -15.87
C GLU A 60 10.96 6.17 -15.55
N SER A 61 9.68 5.95 -15.22
CA SER A 61 8.74 7.03 -14.92
C SER A 61 9.09 7.85 -13.68
N VAL A 62 9.75 7.26 -12.67
CA VAL A 62 10.25 7.99 -11.50
C VAL A 62 11.49 8.80 -11.86
N VAL A 63 12.40 8.22 -12.63
CA VAL A 63 13.64 8.89 -13.09
C VAL A 63 13.33 10.07 -13.99
N GLU A 64 12.38 9.96 -14.92
CA GLU A 64 11.93 11.04 -15.80
C GLU A 64 11.36 12.24 -15.00
N GLN A 65 10.84 12.01 -13.81
CA GLN A 65 10.33 13.06 -12.91
C GLN A 65 11.39 13.64 -11.97
N GLY A 66 12.67 13.27 -12.17
CA GLY A 66 13.81 13.86 -11.45
C GLY A 66 14.30 13.08 -10.24
N GLY A 67 13.65 11.95 -9.89
CA GLY A 67 14.08 11.07 -8.81
C GLY A 67 15.23 10.14 -9.22
N LYS A 68 15.92 9.58 -8.23
CA LYS A 68 16.76 8.40 -8.42
C LYS A 68 15.94 7.18 -8.04
N ALA A 69 15.93 6.14 -8.86
CA ALA A 69 15.11 4.97 -8.61
C ALA A 69 15.83 3.66 -8.97
N ILE A 70 15.58 2.65 -8.17
CA ILE A 70 15.95 1.25 -8.45
C ILE A 70 14.74 0.34 -8.24
N ALA A 71 14.72 -0.79 -8.95
CA ALA A 71 13.75 -1.86 -8.75
C ALA A 71 14.37 -2.99 -7.95
N ILE A 72 13.64 -3.52 -6.97
CA ILE A 72 14.03 -4.73 -6.24
C ILE A 72 12.84 -5.68 -6.18
N GLU A 73 12.99 -6.89 -6.73
CA GLU A 73 11.95 -7.92 -6.62
C GLU A 73 11.85 -8.43 -5.19
N VAL A 74 10.63 -8.46 -4.65
CA VAL A 74 10.36 -8.91 -3.28
C VAL A 74 9.01 -9.61 -3.16
N ASP A 75 9.01 -10.79 -2.54
CA ASP A 75 7.82 -11.35 -1.91
C ASP A 75 7.79 -10.92 -0.44
N VAL A 76 6.94 -9.93 -0.13
CA VAL A 76 6.83 -9.37 1.23
C VAL A 76 6.39 -10.41 2.27
N SER A 77 5.76 -11.51 1.86
CA SER A 77 5.35 -12.59 2.76
C SER A 77 6.52 -13.48 3.23
N LYS A 78 7.72 -13.31 2.64
CA LYS A 78 8.91 -14.12 2.87
C LYS A 78 10.01 -13.30 3.54
N ARG A 79 10.41 -13.71 4.74
CA ARG A 79 11.42 -13.02 5.56
C ARG A 79 12.74 -12.79 4.81
N ASP A 80 13.27 -13.84 4.16
CA ASP A 80 14.57 -13.75 3.48
C ASP A 80 14.52 -12.78 2.29
N SER A 81 13.40 -12.74 1.57
CA SER A 81 13.18 -11.78 0.48
C SER A 81 13.13 -10.34 0.99
N VAL A 82 12.49 -10.12 2.15
CA VAL A 82 12.46 -8.81 2.81
C VAL A 82 13.84 -8.40 3.31
N HIS A 83 14.61 -9.29 3.91
CA HIS A 83 15.98 -8.98 4.33
C HIS A 83 16.87 -8.61 3.14
N HIS A 84 16.71 -9.31 2.00
CA HIS A 84 17.39 -8.95 0.75
C HIS A 84 17.02 -7.53 0.28
N LEU A 85 15.73 -7.17 0.32
CA LEU A 85 15.25 -5.82 -0.01
C LEU A 85 15.97 -4.76 0.82
N ILE A 86 16.02 -4.92 2.14
CA ILE A 86 16.66 -3.92 3.03
C ILE A 86 18.18 -3.84 2.77
N ALA A 87 18.85 -4.98 2.63
CA ALA A 87 20.30 -5.01 2.36
C ALA A 87 20.65 -4.31 1.03
N GLN A 88 19.91 -4.60 -0.04
CA GLN A 88 20.11 -3.96 -1.35
C GLN A 88 19.78 -2.47 -1.32
N THR A 89 18.81 -2.05 -0.51
CA THR A 89 18.50 -0.62 -0.30
C THR A 89 19.68 0.11 0.34
N GLN A 90 20.23 -0.45 1.42
CA GLN A 90 21.39 0.13 2.12
C GLN A 90 22.65 0.14 1.27
N GLU A 91 22.87 -0.94 0.48
CA GLU A 91 24.00 -1.01 -0.47
C GLU A 91 23.91 0.08 -1.55
N SER A 92 22.69 0.32 -2.08
CA SER A 92 22.49 1.27 -3.19
C SER A 92 22.47 2.73 -2.77
N PHE A 93 21.93 3.07 -1.59
CA PHE A 93 21.66 4.43 -1.17
C PHE A 93 22.26 4.81 0.20
N GLY A 94 22.79 3.84 0.94
CA GLY A 94 23.50 4.09 2.22
C GLY A 94 22.57 4.28 3.43
N SER A 95 21.28 4.58 3.25
CA SER A 95 20.33 4.82 4.33
C SER A 95 18.94 4.28 4.00
N LEU A 96 18.08 4.22 5.01
CA LEU A 96 16.64 3.99 4.84
C LEU A 96 15.88 4.93 5.78
N ASP A 97 15.19 5.90 5.22
CA ASP A 97 14.48 6.95 5.98
C ASP A 97 12.97 6.72 6.05
N ILE A 98 12.37 6.20 4.96
CA ILE A 98 10.93 6.06 4.85
C ILE A 98 10.56 4.70 4.25
N VAL A 99 9.55 4.06 4.82
CA VAL A 99 8.91 2.87 4.24
C VAL A 99 7.43 3.11 4.02
N VAL A 100 6.96 2.83 2.81
CA VAL A 100 5.54 2.77 2.47
C VAL A 100 5.14 1.32 2.22
N ASN A 101 4.45 0.72 3.19
CA ASN A 101 3.88 -0.62 3.08
C ASN A 101 2.57 -0.54 2.29
N ASN A 102 2.66 -0.64 0.97
CA ASN A 102 1.51 -0.57 0.07
C ASN A 102 1.14 -1.93 -0.54
N ALA A 103 2.07 -2.88 -0.63
CA ALA A 103 1.80 -4.22 -1.16
C ALA A 103 0.56 -4.85 -0.49
N GLY A 104 -0.39 -5.28 -1.29
CA GLY A 104 -1.62 -5.85 -0.78
C GLY A 104 -2.44 -6.55 -1.86
N VAL A 105 -3.22 -7.51 -1.41
CA VAL A 105 -4.07 -8.36 -2.25
C VAL A 105 -5.48 -8.44 -1.67
N VAL A 106 -6.44 -8.73 -2.54
CA VAL A 106 -7.83 -8.94 -2.18
C VAL A 106 -8.35 -10.22 -2.83
N LYS A 107 -9.23 -10.92 -2.14
CA LYS A 107 -10.09 -11.95 -2.72
C LYS A 107 -11.48 -11.81 -2.13
N ALA A 108 -12.50 -11.74 -2.99
CA ALA A 108 -13.88 -11.70 -2.59
C ALA A 108 -14.47 -13.12 -2.52
N GLY A 109 -15.38 -13.39 -1.60
CA GLY A 109 -16.02 -14.68 -1.47
C GLY A 109 -17.13 -14.71 -0.42
N GLU A 110 -18.07 -15.66 -0.58
CA GLU A 110 -19.11 -15.94 0.39
C GLU A 110 -18.48 -16.40 1.73
N PHE A 111 -18.92 -15.84 2.85
CA PHE A 111 -18.34 -16.15 4.15
C PHE A 111 -18.43 -17.64 4.49
N ALA A 112 -19.58 -18.27 4.24
CA ALA A 112 -19.81 -19.68 4.57
C ALA A 112 -18.96 -20.67 3.73
N SER A 113 -18.46 -20.25 2.57
CA SER A 113 -17.66 -21.07 1.65
C SER A 113 -16.32 -20.46 1.31
N TYR A 114 -15.87 -19.43 2.10
CA TYR A 114 -14.58 -18.79 1.86
C TYR A 114 -13.45 -19.78 2.15
N ASP A 115 -12.56 -19.99 1.19
CA ASP A 115 -11.50 -20.98 1.34
C ASP A 115 -10.35 -20.49 2.24
N GLU A 116 -9.86 -21.38 3.09
CA GLU A 116 -8.80 -21.13 4.07
C GLU A 116 -7.50 -20.69 3.40
N LYS A 117 -7.14 -21.27 2.25
CA LYS A 117 -5.94 -20.90 1.50
C LYS A 117 -5.97 -19.42 1.11
N SER A 118 -7.11 -18.92 0.63
CA SER A 118 -7.26 -17.50 0.26
C SER A 118 -7.21 -16.57 1.46
N TRP A 119 -7.76 -17.03 2.60
CA TRP A 119 -7.62 -16.32 3.87
C TRP A 119 -6.15 -16.19 4.27
N ASP A 120 -5.42 -17.31 4.31
CA ASP A 120 -4.01 -17.34 4.70
C ASP A 120 -3.13 -16.51 3.77
N GLN A 121 -3.36 -16.60 2.46
CA GLN A 121 -2.63 -15.79 1.48
C GLN A 121 -2.89 -14.29 1.66
N THR A 122 -4.14 -13.89 1.92
CA THR A 122 -4.48 -12.48 2.19
C THR A 122 -3.73 -11.97 3.43
N PHE A 123 -3.73 -12.74 4.51
CA PHE A 123 -3.00 -12.38 5.73
C PHE A 123 -1.49 -12.44 5.55
N ALA A 124 -0.97 -13.41 4.82
CA ALA A 124 0.47 -13.52 4.54
C ALA A 124 1.02 -12.29 3.82
N VAL A 125 0.28 -11.75 2.85
CA VAL A 125 0.71 -10.55 2.12
C VAL A 125 0.38 -9.29 2.91
N ASN A 126 -0.91 -9.07 3.25
CA ASN A 126 -1.36 -7.79 3.78
C ASN A 126 -0.86 -7.52 5.20
N VAL A 127 -0.87 -8.52 6.07
CA VAL A 127 -0.55 -8.35 7.50
C VAL A 127 0.88 -8.75 7.80
N LYS A 128 1.24 -10.02 7.52
CA LYS A 128 2.59 -10.51 7.79
C LYS A 128 3.62 -9.79 6.93
N GLY A 129 3.31 -9.47 5.67
CA GLY A 129 4.19 -8.70 4.80
C GLY A 129 4.48 -7.32 5.36
N THR A 130 3.45 -6.56 5.74
CA THR A 130 3.61 -5.26 6.42
C THR A 130 4.44 -5.37 7.69
N PHE A 131 4.20 -6.40 8.52
CA PHE A 131 4.99 -6.66 9.72
C PHE A 131 6.47 -6.94 9.40
N LEU A 132 6.76 -7.85 8.46
CA LEU A 132 8.13 -8.24 8.12
C LEU A 132 8.94 -7.08 7.55
N VAL A 133 8.36 -6.32 6.62
CA VAL A 133 9.01 -5.14 6.02
C VAL A 133 9.27 -4.08 7.08
N SER A 134 8.28 -3.78 7.92
CA SER A 134 8.44 -2.82 9.01
C SER A 134 9.51 -3.26 10.01
N GLN A 135 9.50 -4.53 10.43
CA GLN A 135 10.48 -5.07 11.39
C GLN A 135 11.91 -4.95 10.86
N ALA A 136 12.13 -5.31 9.60
CA ALA A 136 13.45 -5.21 8.99
C ALA A 136 13.89 -3.74 8.77
N ALA A 137 12.95 -2.87 8.40
CA ALA A 137 13.22 -1.45 8.21
C ALA A 137 13.56 -0.73 9.52
N VAL A 138 12.90 -1.07 10.62
CA VAL A 138 13.18 -0.48 11.95
C VAL A 138 14.64 -0.63 12.32
N THR A 139 15.26 -1.79 12.07
CA THR A 139 16.69 -2.00 12.35
C THR A 139 17.56 -1.00 11.61
N ALA A 140 17.32 -0.77 10.32
CA ALA A 140 18.06 0.21 9.53
C ALA A 140 17.76 1.67 9.95
N MET A 141 16.50 1.97 10.32
CA MET A 141 16.09 3.31 10.77
C MET A 141 16.69 3.69 12.12
N LEU A 142 16.91 2.72 13.01
CA LEU A 142 17.59 2.96 14.30
C LEU A 142 19.05 3.40 14.10
N GLU A 143 19.71 2.93 13.06
CA GLU A 143 21.06 3.37 12.69
C GLU A 143 21.10 4.82 12.17
N ASN A 144 19.96 5.32 11.65
CA ASN A 144 19.77 6.66 11.10
C ASN A 144 19.08 7.64 12.10
N GLU A 145 19.00 7.27 13.38
CA GLU A 145 18.37 8.07 14.44
C GLU A 145 16.88 8.42 14.20
N GLY A 146 16.16 7.62 13.41
CA GLY A 146 14.73 7.79 13.21
C GLY A 146 14.25 7.47 11.80
N GLY A 147 12.96 7.70 11.54
CA GLY A 147 12.35 7.44 10.25
C GLY A 147 10.82 7.57 10.24
N ALA A 148 10.20 7.23 9.11
CA ALA A 148 8.75 7.19 8.99
C ALA A 148 8.27 5.91 8.30
N ILE A 149 7.28 5.24 8.90
CA ILE A 149 6.59 4.09 8.31
C ILE A 149 5.16 4.51 8.00
N ILE A 150 4.74 4.31 6.75
CA ILE A 150 3.40 4.61 6.28
C ILE A 150 2.76 3.32 5.79
N ASN A 151 1.72 2.88 6.44
CA ASN A 151 1.01 1.65 6.12
C ASN A 151 -0.25 1.96 5.28
N ILE A 152 -0.39 1.37 4.11
CA ILE A 152 -1.62 1.54 3.32
C ILE A 152 -2.66 0.51 3.78
N SER A 153 -3.61 1.00 4.61
CA SER A 153 -4.79 0.26 5.00
C SER A 153 -5.90 0.39 3.93
N SER A 154 -7.09 0.76 4.31
CA SER A 154 -8.28 0.97 3.46
C SER A 154 -9.42 1.51 4.33
N ILE A 155 -10.46 2.07 3.71
CA ILE A 155 -11.77 2.23 4.38
C ILE A 155 -12.31 0.87 4.87
N ALA A 156 -11.90 -0.24 4.26
CA ALA A 156 -12.19 -1.60 4.72
C ALA A 156 -11.47 -1.98 6.02
N GLY A 157 -10.52 -1.15 6.50
CA GLY A 157 -9.94 -1.22 7.83
C GLY A 157 -10.69 -0.40 8.88
N LYS A 158 -11.72 0.36 8.47
CA LYS A 158 -12.56 1.18 9.35
C LYS A 158 -13.98 0.59 9.50
N ARG A 159 -14.44 -0.14 8.50
CA ARG A 159 -15.73 -0.85 8.54
C ARG A 159 -15.71 -2.11 7.68
N GLY A 160 -16.60 -3.06 7.96
CA GLY A 160 -16.76 -4.28 7.17
C GLY A 160 -17.54 -4.04 5.87
N TYR A 161 -17.19 -4.85 4.87
CA TYR A 161 -17.91 -4.92 3.59
C TYR A 161 -18.31 -6.37 3.31
N PRO A 162 -19.53 -6.63 2.77
CA PRO A 162 -19.95 -7.97 2.39
C PRO A 162 -18.94 -8.62 1.43
N HIS A 163 -18.79 -9.93 1.53
CA HIS A 163 -17.92 -10.75 0.69
C HIS A 163 -16.39 -10.44 0.77
N MET A 164 -15.97 -9.58 1.67
CA MET A 164 -14.57 -9.14 1.84
C MET A 164 -14.00 -9.44 3.23
N SER A 165 -14.44 -10.53 3.87
CA SER A 165 -14.10 -10.84 5.26
C SER A 165 -12.60 -10.87 5.53
N ALA A 166 -11.81 -11.62 4.75
CA ALA A 166 -10.36 -11.70 4.90
C ALA A 166 -9.68 -10.35 4.67
N TYR A 167 -10.10 -9.63 3.61
CA TYR A 167 -9.54 -8.32 3.30
C TYR A 167 -9.84 -7.29 4.40
N CYS A 168 -11.11 -7.17 4.83
CA CYS A 168 -11.47 -6.27 5.92
C CYS A 168 -10.68 -6.60 7.18
N ALA A 169 -10.67 -7.86 7.61
CA ALA A 169 -9.92 -8.29 8.79
C ALA A 169 -8.42 -7.93 8.68
N SER A 170 -7.80 -8.15 7.50
CA SER A 170 -6.41 -7.80 7.26
C SER A 170 -6.16 -6.29 7.37
N LYS A 171 -7.07 -5.45 6.85
CA LYS A 171 -6.93 -3.99 6.86
C LYS A 171 -7.21 -3.38 8.24
N PHE A 172 -8.10 -3.98 9.06
CA PHE A 172 -8.22 -3.66 10.48
C PHE A 172 -6.94 -4.01 11.25
N ALA A 173 -6.34 -5.18 10.97
CA ALA A 173 -5.09 -5.61 11.60
C ALA A 173 -3.95 -4.61 11.33
N ILE A 174 -3.86 -4.02 10.13
CA ILE A 174 -2.87 -2.99 9.81
C ILE A 174 -3.03 -1.75 10.69
N ILE A 175 -4.26 -1.32 10.98
CA ILE A 175 -4.48 -0.16 11.86
C ILE A 175 -4.01 -0.47 13.29
N GLY A 176 -4.35 -1.65 13.82
CA GLY A 176 -3.88 -2.09 15.13
C GLY A 176 -2.35 -2.19 15.20
N LEU A 177 -1.73 -2.78 14.16
CA LEU A 177 -0.27 -2.87 14.05
C LEU A 177 0.37 -1.47 14.01
N THR A 178 -0.20 -0.54 13.23
CA THR A 178 0.26 0.85 13.15
C THR A 178 0.28 1.53 14.51
N GLN A 179 -0.81 1.41 15.28
CA GLN A 179 -0.92 2.03 16.60
C GLN A 179 0.06 1.44 17.61
N SER A 180 0.23 0.11 17.61
CA SER A 180 1.18 -0.57 18.49
C SER A 180 2.62 -0.14 18.17
N MET A 181 3.03 -0.17 16.91
CA MET A 181 4.36 0.24 16.48
C MET A 181 4.61 1.72 16.77
N ALA A 182 3.62 2.59 16.57
CA ALA A 182 3.76 4.03 16.84
C ALA A 182 4.09 4.31 18.31
N GLN A 183 3.46 3.61 19.25
CA GLN A 183 3.75 3.76 20.67
C GLN A 183 5.12 3.20 21.07
N GLU A 184 5.48 2.04 20.53
CA GLU A 184 6.74 1.38 20.85
C GLU A 184 7.96 2.13 20.30
N LEU A 185 7.87 2.65 19.06
CA LEU A 185 8.99 3.19 18.32
C LEU A 185 9.18 4.72 18.46
N ALA A 186 8.21 5.41 19.07
CA ALA A 186 8.24 6.87 19.20
C ALA A 186 9.49 7.39 19.91
N SER A 187 9.95 6.71 20.97
CA SER A 187 11.17 7.08 21.71
C SER A 187 12.46 6.94 20.89
N SER A 188 12.40 6.20 19.79
CA SER A 188 13.52 6.01 18.84
C SER A 188 13.42 6.96 17.63
N GLY A 189 12.53 7.96 17.66
CA GLY A 189 12.37 8.90 16.56
C GLY A 189 11.67 8.31 15.32
N ILE A 190 11.08 7.10 15.40
CA ILE A 190 10.38 6.47 14.30
C ILE A 190 8.88 6.72 14.45
N ARG A 191 8.29 7.35 13.43
CA ARG A 191 6.85 7.61 13.37
C ARG A 191 6.16 6.55 12.50
N VAL A 192 5.00 6.10 12.92
CA VAL A 192 4.23 5.08 12.20
C VAL A 192 2.79 5.52 12.04
N ASN A 193 2.33 5.65 10.80
CA ASN A 193 0.97 6.07 10.49
C ASN A 193 0.35 5.16 9.41
N ALA A 194 -0.97 5.18 9.32
CA ALA A 194 -1.69 4.51 8.25
C ALA A 194 -2.45 5.51 7.37
N ILE A 195 -2.62 5.17 6.09
CA ILE A 195 -3.57 5.81 5.19
C ILE A 195 -4.69 4.80 4.90
N CYS A 196 -5.92 5.28 4.89
CA CYS A 196 -7.11 4.50 4.57
C CYS A 196 -7.75 5.05 3.29
N PRO A 197 -7.29 4.59 2.11
CA PRO A 197 -7.88 4.98 0.84
C PRO A 197 -9.35 4.53 0.73
N GLY A 198 -10.14 5.33 0.01
CA GLY A 198 -11.47 4.96 -0.44
C GLY A 198 -11.41 4.15 -1.73
N VAL A 199 -12.30 4.47 -2.67
CA VAL A 199 -12.43 3.76 -3.94
C VAL A 199 -11.58 4.43 -5.00
N LEU A 200 -10.70 3.65 -5.62
CA LEU A 200 -9.87 4.04 -6.76
C LEU A 200 -10.07 3.03 -7.89
N SER A 201 -10.04 3.50 -9.12
CA SER A 201 -9.97 2.67 -10.33
C SER A 201 -8.59 2.00 -10.40
N THR A 202 -8.47 0.80 -9.85
CA THR A 202 -7.24 -0.01 -9.80
C THR A 202 -7.57 -1.46 -10.17
N ALA A 203 -6.54 -2.27 -10.43
CA ALA A 203 -6.71 -3.71 -10.73
C ALA A 203 -7.49 -4.46 -9.63
N ILE A 204 -7.45 -4.00 -8.40
CA ILE A 204 -8.28 -4.54 -7.29
C ILE A 204 -9.76 -4.25 -7.55
N TRP A 205 -10.10 -3.03 -7.98
CA TRP A 205 -11.48 -2.68 -8.29
C TRP A 205 -11.97 -3.41 -9.54
N ASP A 206 -11.14 -3.50 -10.59
CA ASP A 206 -11.48 -4.25 -11.80
C ASP A 206 -11.83 -5.70 -11.44
N TYR A 207 -10.99 -6.36 -10.63
CA TYR A 207 -11.26 -7.70 -10.12
C TYR A 207 -12.57 -7.79 -9.34
N LEU A 208 -12.84 -6.83 -8.45
CA LEU A 208 -14.07 -6.82 -7.65
C LEU A 208 -15.31 -6.58 -8.52
N SER A 209 -15.23 -5.70 -9.52
CA SER A 209 -16.35 -5.39 -10.43
C SER A 209 -16.70 -6.53 -11.39
N PHE A 210 -15.72 -7.36 -11.76
CA PHE A 210 -15.94 -8.55 -12.59
C PHE A 210 -16.41 -9.79 -11.81
N SER A 211 -16.37 -9.76 -10.48
CA SER A 211 -16.87 -10.88 -9.69
C SER A 211 -18.42 -10.84 -9.66
N ASP A 212 -19.08 -11.91 -10.12
CA ASP A 212 -20.56 -12.07 -10.11
C ASP A 212 -21.20 -11.71 -8.75
N ARG A 213 -20.42 -11.75 -7.69
CA ARG A 213 -20.82 -11.54 -6.30
C ARG A 213 -20.81 -10.07 -5.88
N VAL A 214 -19.95 -9.25 -6.46
CA VAL A 214 -19.98 -7.79 -6.27
C VAL A 214 -20.97 -7.15 -7.23
N GLN A 215 -21.18 -7.73 -8.42
CA GLN A 215 -22.26 -7.32 -9.35
C GLN A 215 -23.64 -7.40 -8.71
N SER A 216 -23.88 -8.33 -7.78
CA SER A 216 -25.15 -8.39 -7.05
C SER A 216 -25.38 -7.21 -6.09
N LEU A 217 -24.33 -6.50 -5.72
CA LEU A 217 -24.38 -5.28 -4.89
C LEU A 217 -24.57 -4.01 -5.74
N VAL A 218 -24.21 -4.09 -7.02
CA VAL A 218 -24.38 -3.05 -8.05
C VAL A 218 -25.38 -3.59 -9.08
N LYS A 219 -26.63 -3.83 -8.64
CA LYS A 219 -27.68 -4.29 -9.53
C LYS A 219 -27.87 -3.30 -10.67
N ASP A 220 -27.81 -3.85 -11.89
CA ASP A 220 -28.32 -3.34 -13.18
C ASP A 220 -27.34 -2.62 -14.12
N GLU A 221 -26.06 -2.35 -13.78
CA GLU A 221 -25.12 -1.70 -14.72
C GLU A 221 -23.75 -2.39 -14.71
N LEU A 222 -23.21 -2.76 -15.87
CA LEU A 222 -21.92 -3.39 -16.07
C LEU A 222 -20.86 -2.35 -16.50
N GLY A 223 -19.66 -2.37 -15.89
CA GLY A 223 -18.52 -1.60 -16.34
C GLY A 223 -18.37 -0.19 -15.75
N ALA A 224 -17.87 0.75 -16.53
CA ALA A 224 -17.53 2.11 -16.11
C ALA A 224 -18.75 2.88 -15.56
N GLU A 225 -19.94 2.70 -16.14
CA GLU A 225 -21.18 3.35 -15.69
C GLU A 225 -21.60 2.89 -14.28
N ALA A 226 -21.42 1.61 -13.97
CA ALA A 226 -21.68 1.08 -12.64
C ALA A 226 -20.72 1.67 -11.59
N PHE A 227 -19.46 1.82 -11.96
CA PHE A 227 -18.47 2.46 -11.11
C PHE A 227 -18.81 3.92 -10.82
N GLU A 228 -19.15 4.70 -11.86
CA GLU A 228 -19.58 6.10 -11.69
C GLU A 228 -20.84 6.21 -10.83
N ALA A 229 -21.83 5.36 -11.05
CA ALA A 229 -23.04 5.33 -10.25
C ALA A 229 -22.75 5.00 -8.79
N TYR A 230 -21.86 4.03 -8.54
CA TYR A 230 -21.40 3.72 -7.19
C TYR A 230 -20.73 4.92 -6.53
N ILE A 231 -19.82 5.62 -7.23
CA ILE A 231 -19.12 6.80 -6.73
C ILE A 231 -20.11 7.91 -6.38
N LYS A 232 -21.01 8.27 -7.31
CA LYS A 232 -22.03 9.31 -7.10
C LYS A 232 -22.93 9.02 -5.90
N LYS A 233 -23.24 7.74 -5.65
CA LYS A 233 -24.09 7.32 -4.55
C LYS A 233 -23.39 7.28 -3.20
N ASN A 234 -22.12 6.85 -3.16
CA ASN A 234 -21.44 6.47 -1.92
C ASN A 234 -20.32 7.40 -1.50
N VAL A 235 -19.81 8.26 -2.38
CA VAL A 235 -18.71 9.20 -2.09
C VAL A 235 -19.26 10.62 -2.05
N PRO A 236 -19.33 11.28 -0.89
CA PRO A 236 -19.89 12.65 -0.75
C PRO A 236 -19.26 13.70 -1.68
N LEU A 237 -17.94 13.62 -1.95
CA LEU A 237 -17.28 14.51 -2.91
C LEU A 237 -17.61 14.19 -4.38
N GLY A 238 -18.37 13.11 -4.66
CA GLY A 238 -18.85 12.73 -5.99
C GLY A 238 -17.79 12.29 -6.98
N ARG A 239 -16.56 12.05 -6.54
CA ARG A 239 -15.44 11.55 -7.37
C ARG A 239 -14.69 10.42 -6.67
N GLU A 240 -14.07 9.55 -7.46
CA GLU A 240 -13.11 8.58 -6.95
C GLU A 240 -11.86 9.29 -6.40
N GLN A 241 -11.07 8.56 -5.61
CA GLN A 241 -9.74 9.00 -5.24
C GLN A 241 -8.76 8.65 -6.37
N SER A 242 -7.75 9.49 -6.54
CA SER A 242 -6.62 9.25 -7.43
C SER A 242 -5.40 8.75 -6.66
N ALA A 243 -4.42 8.19 -7.37
CA ALA A 243 -3.13 7.88 -6.76
C ALA A 243 -2.45 9.14 -6.20
N GLU A 244 -2.69 10.31 -6.81
CA GLU A 244 -2.17 11.60 -6.34
C GLU A 244 -2.79 12.02 -5.00
N ASP A 245 -4.11 11.81 -4.78
CA ASP A 245 -4.74 12.09 -3.48
C ASP A 245 -4.08 11.30 -2.33
N ILE A 246 -3.72 10.04 -2.61
CA ILE A 246 -3.05 9.16 -1.64
C ILE A 246 -1.59 9.55 -1.45
N SER A 247 -0.92 9.94 -2.54
CA SER A 247 0.49 10.35 -2.52
C SER A 247 0.69 11.64 -1.71
N GLN A 248 -0.22 12.60 -1.83
CA GLN A 248 -0.20 13.83 -1.01
C GLN A 248 -0.33 13.52 0.48
N ALA A 249 -1.20 12.57 0.84
CA ALA A 249 -1.31 12.11 2.22
C ALA A 249 -0.03 11.41 2.70
N ALA A 250 0.63 10.62 1.83
CA ALA A 250 1.88 9.96 2.16
C ALA A 250 3.02 10.98 2.38
N LEU A 251 3.15 11.99 1.51
CA LEU A 251 4.11 13.09 1.67
C LEU A 251 3.86 13.88 2.97
N TYR A 252 2.59 14.19 3.27
CA TYR A 252 2.22 14.83 4.54
C TYR A 252 2.68 14.01 5.75
N LEU A 253 2.34 12.72 5.80
CA LEU A 253 2.70 11.85 6.92
C LEU A 253 4.21 11.60 7.02
N ALA A 254 4.92 11.59 5.91
CA ALA A 254 6.38 11.52 5.90
C ALA A 254 7.02 12.75 6.56
N GLY A 255 6.45 13.96 6.33
CA GLY A 255 6.98 15.22 6.84
C GLY A 255 6.41 15.69 8.18
N ALA A 256 5.28 15.17 8.63
CA ALA A 256 4.57 15.64 9.83
C ALA A 256 5.22 15.12 11.13
N GLU A 257 6.17 15.87 11.67
CA GLU A 257 7.04 15.45 12.80
C GLU A 257 6.28 15.12 14.09
N ASN A 258 5.13 15.74 14.32
CA ASN A 258 4.32 15.49 15.52
C ASN A 258 3.05 14.67 15.23
N VAL A 259 3.11 13.78 14.22
CA VAL A 259 1.99 12.90 13.84
C VAL A 259 2.48 11.45 13.83
N THR A 260 1.98 10.63 14.76
CA THR A 260 2.22 9.20 14.82
C THR A 260 1.00 8.47 15.38
N GLY A 261 0.75 7.23 14.95
CA GLY A 261 -0.33 6.37 15.42
C GLY A 261 -1.71 6.65 14.80
N ILE A 262 -1.81 7.58 13.83
CA ILE A 262 -3.10 7.88 13.18
C ILE A 262 -3.37 6.94 12.01
N ALA A 263 -4.67 6.82 11.67
CA ALA A 263 -5.13 6.16 10.46
C ALA A 263 -5.94 7.19 9.64
N LEU A 264 -5.23 7.92 8.76
CA LEU A 264 -5.77 9.02 7.97
C LEU A 264 -6.68 8.51 6.85
N THR A 265 -7.95 8.88 6.89
CA THR A 265 -8.91 8.50 5.85
C THR A 265 -8.85 9.46 4.66
N VAL A 266 -8.60 8.92 3.46
CA VAL A 266 -8.60 9.65 2.19
C VAL A 266 -9.64 8.99 1.27
N ALA A 267 -10.91 9.35 1.44
CA ALA A 267 -12.05 8.62 0.88
C ALA A 267 -13.19 9.52 0.39
N GLY A 268 -12.95 10.82 0.21
CA GLY A 268 -13.97 11.73 -0.28
C GLY A 268 -15.23 11.82 0.60
N GLY A 269 -15.12 11.48 1.90
CA GLY A 269 -16.22 11.43 2.86
C GLY A 269 -17.00 10.10 2.88
N GLN A 270 -16.61 9.09 2.11
CA GLN A 270 -17.29 7.79 2.08
C GLN A 270 -17.28 7.07 3.43
N VAL A 271 -16.21 7.23 4.19
CA VAL A 271 -16.07 6.81 5.58
C VAL A 271 -15.48 7.97 6.36
N MET A 272 -16.07 8.25 7.50
CA MET A 272 -15.63 9.27 8.45
C MET A 272 -15.26 8.58 9.76
N ASP A 273 -14.23 9.07 10.44
CA ASP A 273 -13.77 8.52 11.73
C ASP A 273 -14.67 8.99 12.88
#